data_de7dc8445f644a7ea074ef2c35a59c03
#
_entry.id   de7dc8445f644a7ea074ef2c35a59c03
#
_cell.length_a   1.000
_cell.length_b   1.000
_cell.length_c   1.000
_cell.angle_alpha   90.00
_cell.angle_beta   90.00
_cell.angle_gamma   90.00
#
_symmetry.space_group_name_H-M   'P 1'
#
loop_
_entity.id
_entity.type
_entity.pdbx_description
1 polymer ?
#
loop_
_entity_poly.entity_id
_entity_poly.type
_entity_poly.pdbx_seq_one_letter_code
_entity_poly.pdbx_strand_id
1 'polypeptide(L)'
;MKKLLLLITLVSLPSYSAVSANVSFATDYIWRGMTQSDGPAVSGGFDYAADGGFYAGIWGSNVNFNNGAGSELDYYFGYGTEMGSVGVDIGYIKFDYPDSDPDISFEEIYVGLSMGDLGLLFAMGQDGAPDYTEVSYGFGAVSFSYGQYNDYGDNLGISYGFVCGTYDCAVTYTDFSDDGYSGMDEDALVFSVSASF
;
A
#
# COMPACT_ATOMS: atom_id res chain seq x y z
N MET A 1 -20.35 -0.37 7.56
CA MET A 1 -19.08 -0.07 8.26
C MET A 1 -17.99 -0.30 7.25
N LYS A 2 -17.36 0.78 6.74
CA LYS A 2 -16.30 0.69 5.73
C LYS A 2 -15.01 0.32 6.46
N LYS A 3 -14.40 -0.79 6.07
CA LYS A 3 -13.14 -1.26 6.65
C LYS A 3 -12.02 -0.49 5.96
N LEU A 4 -11.26 0.30 6.73
CA LEU A 4 -10.02 0.89 6.27
C LEU A 4 -8.95 -0.20 6.36
N LEU A 5 -8.61 -0.82 5.24
CA LEU A 5 -7.40 -1.63 5.09
C LEU A 5 -6.34 -0.73 4.48
N LEU A 6 -5.25 -0.57 5.22
CA LEU A 6 -4.04 0.01 4.67
C LEU A 6 -3.51 -0.92 3.57
N LEU A 7 -3.40 -0.37 2.37
CA LEU A 7 -2.63 -0.83 1.22
C LEU A 7 -2.82 -2.27 0.72
N ILE A 8 -3.97 -2.74 0.57
CA ILE A 8 -4.52 -3.38 -0.63
C ILE A 8 -6.00 -3.08 -0.51
N THR A 9 -6.45 -2.02 -1.13
CA THR A 9 -7.87 -1.84 -1.36
C THR A 9 -8.32 -2.98 -2.27
N LEU A 10 -8.74 -4.09 -1.67
CA LEU A 10 -9.66 -4.98 -2.37
C LEU A 10 -10.86 -4.11 -2.68
N VAL A 11 -10.82 -3.57 -3.89
CA VAL A 11 -11.88 -2.74 -4.43
C VAL A 11 -13.13 -3.60 -4.39
N SER A 12 -14.07 -3.29 -3.50
CA SER A 12 -15.42 -3.79 -3.67
C SER A 12 -15.88 -3.24 -5.01
N LEU A 13 -15.86 -4.09 -6.05
CA LEU A 13 -16.13 -3.68 -7.42
C LEU A 13 -17.49 -2.99 -7.46
N PRO A 14 -17.56 -1.71 -7.88
CA PRO A 14 -18.82 -1.06 -8.09
C PRO A 14 -19.56 -1.79 -9.21
N SER A 15 -20.87 -1.84 -9.14
CA SER A 15 -21.72 -2.43 -10.19
C SER A 15 -21.84 -1.55 -11.44
N TYR A 16 -20.97 -0.57 -11.58
CA TYR A 16 -20.86 0.36 -12.73
C TYR A 16 -19.45 0.96 -12.74
N SER A 17 -18.99 1.33 -13.93
CA SER A 17 -17.70 2.00 -14.11
C SER A 17 -17.68 3.33 -13.35
N ALA A 18 -16.69 3.51 -12.49
CA ALA A 18 -16.56 4.70 -11.65
C ALA A 18 -15.11 5.21 -11.64
N VAL A 19 -14.99 6.53 -11.53
CA VAL A 19 -13.75 7.20 -11.17
C VAL A 19 -13.91 7.70 -9.74
N SER A 20 -12.91 7.44 -8.90
CA SER A 20 -12.80 7.98 -7.55
C SER A 20 -11.49 8.73 -7.37
N ALA A 21 -11.45 9.59 -6.37
CA ALA A 21 -10.24 10.28 -5.96
C ALA A 21 -10.06 10.11 -4.46
N ASN A 22 -8.82 10.13 -4.01
CA ASN A 22 -8.50 10.09 -2.59
C ASN A 22 -7.42 11.12 -2.26
N VAL A 23 -7.37 11.54 -0.99
CA VAL A 23 -6.31 12.35 -0.43
C VAL A 23 -6.06 11.91 1.00
N SER A 24 -4.81 11.88 1.41
CA SER A 24 -4.40 11.53 2.77
C SER A 24 -3.31 12.49 3.26
N PHE A 25 -3.31 12.72 4.56
CA PHE A 25 -2.20 13.29 5.31
C PHE A 25 -1.75 12.25 6.34
N ALA A 26 -0.44 12.05 6.47
CA ALA A 26 0.15 11.20 7.49
C ALA A 26 1.32 11.91 8.17
N THR A 27 1.61 11.55 9.42
CA THR A 27 2.79 12.05 10.14
C THR A 27 4.08 11.50 9.58
N ASP A 28 4.00 10.36 8.87
CA ASP A 28 5.06 9.77 8.06
C ASP A 28 4.43 8.86 7.00
N TYR A 29 5.04 8.78 5.81
CA TYR A 29 4.70 7.80 4.80
C TYR A 29 5.56 6.56 5.00
N ILE A 30 4.94 5.49 5.47
CA ILE A 30 5.58 4.20 5.65
C ILE A 30 5.11 3.24 4.56
N TRP A 31 6.05 2.60 3.88
CA TRP A 31 5.78 1.53 2.92
C TRP A 31 6.48 0.26 3.36
N ARG A 32 5.71 -0.80 3.62
CA ARG A 32 6.21 -2.11 4.09
C ARG A 32 7.20 -2.00 5.28
N GLY A 33 6.82 -1.17 6.26
CA GLY A 33 7.61 -0.95 7.48
C GLY A 33 8.67 0.14 7.41
N MET A 34 9.05 0.59 6.23
CA MET A 34 10.14 1.58 6.02
C MET A 34 9.59 2.98 5.76
N THR A 35 10.20 4.01 6.36
CA THR A 35 9.87 5.41 6.08
C THR A 35 10.24 5.78 4.64
N GLN A 36 9.34 6.48 3.98
CA GLN A 36 9.52 6.99 2.62
C GLN A 36 9.68 8.52 2.62
N SER A 37 9.06 9.20 3.59
CA SER A 37 9.06 10.68 3.62
C SER A 37 9.94 11.27 4.71
N ASP A 38 10.42 10.47 5.68
CA ASP A 38 11.19 10.94 6.85
C ASP A 38 10.50 12.16 7.51
N GLY A 39 9.16 12.03 7.69
CA GLY A 39 8.31 13.06 8.25
C GLY A 39 6.97 13.20 7.52
N PRO A 40 6.24 14.33 7.72
CA PRO A 40 4.88 14.46 7.21
C PRO A 40 4.74 14.27 5.71
N ALA A 41 3.72 13.49 5.32
CA ALA A 41 3.39 13.22 3.93
C ALA A 41 1.98 13.66 3.57
N VAL A 42 1.83 14.13 2.34
CA VAL A 42 0.54 14.32 1.66
C VAL A 42 0.52 13.43 0.45
N SER A 43 -0.46 12.56 0.38
CA SER A 43 -0.61 11.61 -0.72
C SER A 43 -2.02 11.63 -1.29
N GLY A 44 -2.19 11.09 -2.47
CA GLY A 44 -3.50 10.95 -3.07
C GLY A 44 -3.45 10.44 -4.49
N GLY A 45 -4.61 10.11 -5.04
CA GLY A 45 -4.67 9.50 -6.36
C GLY A 45 -6.05 9.52 -7.00
N PHE A 46 -6.08 8.95 -8.18
CA PHE A 46 -7.30 8.72 -8.95
C PHE A 46 -7.36 7.25 -9.37
N ASP A 47 -8.52 6.66 -9.16
CA ASP A 47 -8.80 5.27 -9.48
C ASP A 47 -9.93 5.18 -10.49
N TYR A 48 -9.81 4.32 -11.47
CA TYR A 48 -10.85 3.90 -12.37
C TYR A 48 -11.16 2.42 -12.14
N ALA A 49 -12.41 2.10 -11.90
CA ALA A 49 -12.89 0.72 -11.82
C ALA A 49 -13.96 0.49 -12.89
N ALA A 50 -13.78 -0.54 -13.71
CA ALA A 50 -14.73 -0.93 -14.74
C ALA A 50 -15.65 -2.05 -14.26
N ASP A 51 -16.85 -2.13 -14.88
CA ASP A 51 -17.69 -3.32 -14.77
C ASP A 51 -16.88 -4.54 -15.25
N GLY A 52 -16.92 -5.61 -14.47
CA GLY A 52 -16.23 -6.84 -14.82
C GLY A 52 -14.84 -7.01 -14.24
N GLY A 53 -14.36 -6.07 -13.41
CA GLY A 53 -13.21 -6.28 -12.53
C GLY A 53 -11.91 -5.64 -12.95
N PHE A 54 -11.80 -5.07 -14.16
CA PHE A 54 -10.63 -4.29 -14.54
C PHE A 54 -10.57 -2.97 -13.74
N TYR A 55 -9.38 -2.59 -13.31
CA TYR A 55 -9.10 -1.30 -12.71
C TYR A 55 -7.75 -0.74 -13.18
N ALA A 56 -7.59 0.57 -13.06
CA ALA A 56 -6.35 1.27 -13.28
C ALA A 56 -6.32 2.54 -12.42
N GLY A 57 -5.14 3.01 -12.05
CA GLY A 57 -5.03 4.24 -11.28
C GLY A 57 -3.64 4.85 -11.34
N ILE A 58 -3.58 6.04 -10.75
CA ILE A 58 -2.36 6.76 -10.45
C ILE A 58 -2.42 7.23 -9.00
N TRP A 59 -1.31 7.15 -8.31
CA TRP A 59 -1.17 7.64 -6.95
C TRP A 59 0.16 8.39 -6.81
N GLY A 60 0.30 9.25 -5.82
CA GLY A 60 1.54 9.91 -5.54
C GLY A 60 1.62 10.44 -4.11
N SER A 61 2.85 10.62 -3.65
CA SER A 61 3.20 11.19 -2.36
C SER A 61 4.51 11.96 -2.45
N ASN A 62 4.76 12.84 -1.49
CA ASN A 62 6.11 13.32 -1.26
C ASN A 62 6.94 12.22 -0.58
N VAL A 63 8.21 12.14 -0.96
CA VAL A 63 9.23 11.24 -0.38
C VAL A 63 10.51 12.01 -0.08
N ASN A 64 11.41 11.41 0.72
CA ASN A 64 12.71 11.98 1.06
C ASN A 64 13.75 10.89 1.31
N PHE A 65 14.48 10.51 0.28
CA PHE A 65 15.57 9.52 0.37
C PHE A 65 16.96 10.15 0.35
N ASN A 66 17.06 11.49 0.36
CA ASN A 66 18.33 12.22 0.23
C ASN A 66 19.12 11.91 -1.06
N ASN A 67 18.43 11.46 -2.13
CA ASN A 67 19.00 11.10 -3.42
C ASN A 67 18.43 11.94 -4.59
N GLY A 68 17.75 13.05 -4.28
CA GLY A 68 17.10 13.93 -5.26
C GLY A 68 15.61 13.64 -5.48
N ALA A 69 15.12 12.45 -5.19
CA ALA A 69 13.69 12.16 -5.23
C ALA A 69 12.95 13.00 -4.19
N GLY A 70 11.97 13.77 -4.62
CA GLY A 70 11.07 14.55 -3.77
C GLY A 70 9.62 14.08 -3.87
N SER A 71 9.32 13.16 -4.78
CA SER A 71 8.00 12.58 -5.00
C SER A 71 8.09 11.16 -5.50
N GLU A 72 7.06 10.39 -5.19
CA GLU A 72 6.74 9.07 -5.74
C GLU A 72 5.48 9.19 -6.56
N LEU A 73 5.47 8.57 -7.73
CA LEU A 73 4.32 8.45 -8.62
C LEU A 73 4.12 7.00 -9.02
N ASP A 74 2.98 6.45 -8.67
CA ASP A 74 2.64 5.07 -8.97
C ASP A 74 1.64 5.00 -10.10
N TYR A 75 1.87 4.07 -11.01
CA TYR A 75 0.97 3.75 -12.12
C TYR A 75 0.61 2.28 -12.03
N TYR A 76 -0.67 1.98 -11.88
CA TYR A 76 -1.10 0.60 -11.69
C TYR A 76 -2.34 0.26 -12.51
N PHE A 77 -2.46 -1.02 -12.81
CA PHE A 77 -3.67 -1.61 -13.39
C PHE A 77 -3.76 -3.08 -12.99
N GLY A 78 -4.98 -3.60 -13.00
CA GLY A 78 -5.19 -4.98 -12.62
C GLY A 78 -6.60 -5.47 -12.92
N TYR A 79 -6.83 -6.67 -12.46
CA TYR A 79 -8.11 -7.37 -12.57
C TYR A 79 -8.45 -8.10 -11.27
N GLY A 80 -9.54 -7.66 -10.63
CA GLY A 80 -10.09 -8.29 -9.43
C GLY A 80 -11.34 -9.10 -9.74
N THR A 81 -11.50 -10.25 -9.12
CA THR A 81 -12.68 -11.10 -9.23
C THR A 81 -12.93 -11.89 -7.96
N GLU A 82 -14.12 -12.45 -7.83
CA GLU A 82 -14.45 -13.38 -6.75
C GLU A 82 -14.61 -14.83 -7.31
N MET A 83 -13.96 -15.77 -6.67
CA MET A 83 -14.08 -17.20 -6.94
C MET A 83 -14.68 -17.90 -5.71
N GLY A 84 -16.00 -17.95 -5.65
CA GLY A 84 -16.72 -18.43 -4.46
C GLY A 84 -16.60 -17.44 -3.32
N SER A 85 -15.93 -17.82 -2.22
CA SER A 85 -15.66 -16.96 -1.07
C SER A 85 -14.25 -16.35 -1.07
N VAL A 86 -13.48 -16.57 -2.13
CA VAL A 86 -12.12 -16.09 -2.27
C VAL A 86 -12.10 -14.94 -3.29
N GLY A 87 -11.68 -13.74 -2.85
CA GLY A 87 -11.32 -12.66 -3.75
C GLY A 87 -9.93 -12.93 -4.33
N VAL A 88 -9.78 -12.69 -5.63
CA VAL A 88 -8.52 -12.83 -6.36
C VAL A 88 -8.25 -11.51 -7.09
N ASP A 89 -7.06 -10.98 -6.93
CA ASP A 89 -6.59 -9.77 -7.59
C ASP A 89 -5.24 -10.05 -8.26
N ILE A 90 -5.10 -9.67 -9.51
CA ILE A 90 -3.84 -9.76 -10.25
C ILE A 90 -3.58 -8.40 -10.88
N GLY A 91 -2.42 -7.83 -10.62
CA GLY A 91 -2.10 -6.51 -11.14
C GLY A 91 -0.62 -6.30 -11.39
N TYR A 92 -0.36 -5.14 -11.93
CA TYR A 92 0.95 -4.58 -12.19
C TYR A 92 0.99 -3.18 -11.59
N ILE A 93 2.12 -2.83 -11.01
CA ILE A 93 2.41 -1.49 -10.51
C ILE A 93 3.83 -1.09 -10.87
N LYS A 94 3.99 0.16 -11.30
CA LYS A 94 5.27 0.83 -11.43
C LYS A 94 5.36 1.91 -10.35
N PHE A 95 6.40 1.83 -9.54
CA PHE A 95 6.83 2.86 -8.61
C PHE A 95 7.86 3.74 -9.32
N ASP A 96 7.52 5.01 -9.53
CA ASP A 96 8.35 5.96 -10.24
C ASP A 96 8.81 7.08 -9.29
N TYR A 97 10.11 7.31 -9.23
CA TYR A 97 10.73 8.31 -8.36
C TYR A 97 11.44 9.38 -9.21
N PRO A 98 10.69 10.40 -9.68
CA PRO A 98 11.26 11.45 -10.50
C PRO A 98 12.44 12.13 -9.81
N ASP A 99 13.47 12.48 -10.63
CA ASP A 99 14.68 13.17 -10.20
C ASP A 99 15.58 12.41 -9.20
N SER A 100 15.34 11.10 -8.95
CA SER A 100 16.25 10.27 -8.17
C SER A 100 17.57 10.02 -8.91
N ASP A 101 18.70 10.13 -8.21
CA ASP A 101 20.03 9.81 -8.75
C ASP A 101 20.84 9.00 -7.70
N PRO A 102 21.12 7.71 -7.95
CA PRO A 102 20.67 6.91 -9.12
C PRO A 102 19.16 6.71 -9.18
N ASP A 103 18.64 6.37 -10.35
CA ASP A 103 17.23 5.99 -10.53
C ASP A 103 16.92 4.75 -9.69
N ILE A 104 15.92 4.88 -8.81
CA ILE A 104 15.44 3.82 -7.91
C ILE A 104 14.04 3.33 -8.26
N SER A 105 13.50 3.75 -9.42
CA SER A 105 12.19 3.30 -9.92
C SER A 105 12.21 1.80 -10.17
N PHE A 106 11.10 1.12 -9.86
CA PHE A 106 10.96 -0.32 -10.03
C PHE A 106 9.50 -0.71 -10.31
N GLU A 107 9.29 -1.97 -10.60
CA GLU A 107 8.01 -2.51 -11.00
C GLU A 107 7.71 -3.82 -10.27
N GLU A 108 6.43 -4.10 -10.04
CA GLU A 108 5.98 -5.37 -9.47
C GLU A 108 4.78 -5.92 -10.25
N ILE A 109 4.75 -7.24 -10.39
CA ILE A 109 3.53 -7.98 -10.71
C ILE A 109 3.04 -8.63 -9.43
N TYR A 110 1.77 -8.45 -9.09
CA TYR A 110 1.27 -8.97 -7.83
C TYR A 110 0.03 -9.86 -7.98
N VAL A 111 -0.13 -10.74 -7.00
CA VAL A 111 -1.33 -11.54 -6.79
C VAL A 111 -1.80 -11.36 -5.35
N GLY A 112 -3.01 -10.84 -5.20
CA GLY A 112 -3.72 -10.72 -3.94
C GLY A 112 -4.79 -11.80 -3.80
N LEU A 113 -4.90 -12.38 -2.62
CA LEU A 113 -5.98 -13.30 -2.26
C LEU A 113 -6.66 -12.81 -0.99
N SER A 114 -7.97 -12.95 -0.91
CA SER A 114 -8.72 -12.59 0.30
C SER A 114 -9.82 -13.61 0.61
N MET A 115 -10.01 -13.84 1.90
CA MET A 115 -11.11 -14.68 2.39
C MET A 115 -11.60 -14.13 3.74
N GLY A 116 -12.76 -13.50 3.73
CA GLY A 116 -13.27 -12.80 4.93
C GLY A 116 -12.34 -11.66 5.35
N ASP A 117 -11.76 -11.77 6.52
CA ASP A 117 -10.83 -10.77 7.08
C ASP A 117 -9.34 -11.13 6.87
N LEU A 118 -9.06 -12.28 6.24
CA LEU A 118 -7.71 -12.73 5.90
C LEU A 118 -7.31 -12.21 4.51
N GLY A 119 -6.11 -11.66 4.39
CA GLY A 119 -5.47 -11.27 3.14
C GLY A 119 -4.11 -11.93 2.97
N LEU A 120 -3.75 -12.23 1.72
CA LEU A 120 -2.41 -12.67 1.30
C LEU A 120 -2.01 -11.86 0.08
N LEU A 121 -0.75 -11.42 0.05
CA LEU A 121 -0.14 -10.73 -1.09
C LEU A 121 1.14 -11.43 -1.48
N PHE A 122 1.33 -11.58 -2.78
CA PHE A 122 2.58 -12.02 -3.41
C PHE A 122 2.94 -10.99 -4.47
N ALA A 123 3.97 -10.19 -4.23
CA ALA A 123 4.50 -9.21 -5.17
C ALA A 123 5.83 -9.70 -5.70
N MET A 124 5.93 -9.81 -7.01
CA MET A 124 7.12 -10.28 -7.72
C MET A 124 7.83 -9.07 -8.31
N GLY A 125 8.96 -8.71 -7.73
CA GLY A 125 9.80 -7.62 -8.21
C GLY A 125 10.31 -7.91 -9.63
N GLN A 126 10.32 -6.88 -10.48
CA GLN A 126 10.83 -6.99 -11.83
C GLN A 126 12.24 -6.35 -11.90
N ASP A 127 13.03 -6.76 -12.88
CA ASP A 127 14.36 -6.19 -13.19
C ASP A 127 15.36 -6.18 -12.01
N GLY A 128 15.20 -7.13 -11.07
CA GLY A 128 16.09 -7.30 -9.92
C GLY A 128 15.58 -6.66 -8.62
N ALA A 129 14.39 -6.10 -8.62
CA ALA A 129 13.70 -5.73 -7.37
C ALA A 129 13.34 -6.99 -6.57
N PRO A 130 13.41 -6.96 -5.22
CA PRO A 130 13.12 -8.13 -4.41
C PRO A 130 11.63 -8.51 -4.43
N ASP A 131 11.35 -9.81 -4.36
CA ASP A 131 9.98 -10.31 -4.16
C ASP A 131 9.53 -10.03 -2.72
N TYR A 132 8.22 -9.81 -2.56
CA TYR A 132 7.61 -9.56 -1.27
C TYR A 132 6.36 -10.42 -1.07
N THR A 133 6.17 -10.92 0.15
CA THR A 133 4.98 -11.69 0.55
C THR A 133 4.42 -11.11 1.84
N GLU A 134 3.09 -10.95 1.92
CA GLU A 134 2.43 -10.46 3.13
C GLU A 134 1.21 -11.30 3.48
N VAL A 135 1.00 -11.51 4.77
CA VAL A 135 -0.25 -11.96 5.35
C VAL A 135 -0.86 -10.84 6.19
N SER A 136 -2.16 -10.61 6.05
CA SER A 136 -2.89 -9.62 6.83
C SER A 136 -4.18 -10.21 7.40
N TYR A 137 -4.60 -9.66 8.56
CA TYR A 137 -5.83 -10.06 9.21
C TYR A 137 -6.53 -8.87 9.87
N GLY A 138 -7.84 -8.71 9.60
CA GLY A 138 -8.69 -7.69 10.18
C GLY A 138 -9.52 -8.21 11.36
N PHE A 139 -9.54 -7.49 12.47
CA PHE A 139 -10.41 -7.77 13.58
C PHE A 139 -11.11 -6.49 14.08
N GLY A 140 -12.34 -6.27 13.64
CA GLY A 140 -13.11 -5.07 13.97
C GLY A 140 -12.47 -3.79 13.43
N ALA A 141 -11.97 -2.94 14.30
CA ALA A 141 -11.26 -1.70 13.96
C ALA A 141 -9.72 -1.88 13.90
N VAL A 142 -9.22 -3.06 14.25
CA VAL A 142 -7.79 -3.35 14.29
C VAL A 142 -7.42 -4.22 13.07
N SER A 143 -6.28 -3.95 12.47
CA SER A 143 -5.65 -4.80 11.45
C SER A 143 -4.22 -5.13 11.83
N PHE A 144 -3.78 -6.31 11.42
CA PHE A 144 -2.43 -6.83 11.59
C PHE A 144 -1.88 -7.18 10.22
N SER A 145 -0.60 -6.94 9.99
CA SER A 145 0.13 -7.42 8.83
C SER A 145 1.50 -7.93 9.23
N TYR A 146 1.96 -8.93 8.52
CA TYR A 146 3.34 -9.38 8.55
C TYR A 146 3.78 -9.65 7.12
N GLY A 147 4.86 -9.03 6.71
CA GLY A 147 5.40 -9.15 5.39
C GLY A 147 6.88 -9.48 5.40
N GLN A 148 7.36 -10.08 4.32
CA GLN A 148 8.74 -10.48 4.17
C GLN A 148 9.21 -10.26 2.74
N TYR A 149 10.35 -9.64 2.60
CA TYR A 149 11.13 -9.62 1.38
C TYR A 149 12.07 -10.82 1.28
N ASN A 150 12.33 -11.30 0.08
CA ASN A 150 13.41 -12.25 -0.15
C ASN A 150 14.76 -11.58 0.07
N ASP A 151 15.54 -12.07 1.06
CA ASP A 151 16.90 -11.67 1.36
C ASP A 151 17.08 -10.16 1.70
N TYR A 152 16.02 -9.48 2.20
CA TYR A 152 16.11 -8.05 2.52
C TYR A 152 15.64 -7.71 3.93
N GLY A 153 14.54 -8.28 4.39
CA GLY A 153 14.00 -8.06 5.73
C GLY A 153 12.52 -8.39 5.83
N ASP A 154 11.98 -8.21 7.02
CA ASP A 154 10.57 -8.42 7.31
C ASP A 154 9.95 -7.24 8.06
N ASN A 155 8.65 -7.10 7.95
CA ASN A 155 7.92 -6.04 8.61
C ASN A 155 6.67 -6.53 9.33
N LEU A 156 6.35 -5.85 10.43
CA LEU A 156 5.12 -6.00 11.20
C LEU A 156 4.33 -4.70 11.16
N GLY A 157 3.00 -4.79 10.97
CA GLY A 157 2.08 -3.65 11.06
C GLY A 157 0.93 -3.95 12.00
N ILE A 158 0.56 -2.97 12.84
CA ILE A 158 -0.65 -3.00 13.67
C ILE A 158 -1.34 -1.65 13.51
N SER A 159 -2.58 -1.63 12.99
CA SER A 159 -3.31 -0.40 12.77
C SER A 159 -4.66 -0.41 13.48
N TYR A 160 -5.04 0.74 14.06
CA TYR A 160 -6.36 1.00 14.60
C TYR A 160 -7.03 2.11 13.80
N GLY A 161 -8.11 1.77 13.08
CA GLY A 161 -8.89 2.71 12.27
C GLY A 161 -10.12 3.22 13.00
N PHE A 162 -10.41 4.51 12.89
CA PHE A 162 -11.59 5.16 13.47
C PHE A 162 -12.05 6.34 12.63
N VAL A 163 -13.32 6.76 12.83
CA VAL A 163 -13.87 7.93 12.14
C VAL A 163 -13.59 9.18 12.96
N CYS A 164 -12.99 10.20 12.35
CA CYS A 164 -12.73 11.50 12.95
C CYS A 164 -13.49 12.60 12.18
N GLY A 165 -14.71 12.90 12.63
CA GLY A 165 -15.61 13.80 11.92
C GLY A 165 -16.18 13.14 10.66
N THR A 166 -15.84 13.69 9.48
CA THR A 166 -16.24 13.14 8.16
C THR A 166 -15.10 12.37 7.49
N TYR A 167 -13.94 12.27 8.13
CA TYR A 167 -12.72 11.67 7.62
C TYR A 167 -12.49 10.29 8.22
N ASP A 168 -11.72 9.49 7.54
CA ASP A 168 -11.18 8.23 8.05
C ASP A 168 -9.81 8.51 8.68
N CYS A 169 -9.62 8.08 9.94
CA CYS A 169 -8.39 8.24 10.69
C CYS A 169 -7.78 6.89 11.06
N ALA A 170 -6.47 6.84 11.19
CA ALA A 170 -5.80 5.66 11.73
C ALA A 170 -4.59 6.03 12.59
N VAL A 171 -4.28 5.14 13.54
CA VAL A 171 -2.99 5.08 14.23
C VAL A 171 -2.38 3.73 13.92
N THR A 172 -1.17 3.75 13.37
CA THR A 172 -0.46 2.54 12.95
C THR A 172 0.90 2.49 13.63
N TYR A 173 1.18 1.39 14.31
CA TYR A 173 2.54 1.00 14.67
C TYR A 173 3.08 0.09 13.58
N THR A 174 4.32 0.32 13.18
CA THR A 174 5.02 -0.49 12.20
C THR A 174 6.47 -0.69 12.65
N ASP A 175 7.04 -1.81 12.24
CA ASP A 175 8.38 -2.22 12.56
C ASP A 175 8.97 -2.92 11.33
N PHE A 176 10.18 -2.58 10.94
CA PHE A 176 10.95 -3.24 9.90
C PHE A 176 12.25 -3.76 10.49
N SER A 177 12.50 -5.05 10.29
CA SER A 177 13.73 -5.73 10.72
C SER A 177 14.54 -6.14 9.50
N ASP A 178 15.79 -5.66 9.43
CA ASP A 178 16.72 -5.97 8.35
C ASP A 178 17.37 -7.36 8.53
N ASP A 179 17.45 -8.14 7.46
CA ASP A 179 18.17 -9.42 7.42
C ASP A 179 19.71 -9.26 7.30
N GLY A 180 20.24 -8.07 7.60
CA GLY A 180 21.67 -7.74 7.54
C GLY A 180 22.14 -7.29 6.14
N TYR A 181 21.23 -6.93 5.27
CA TYR A 181 21.52 -6.45 3.93
C TYR A 181 21.55 -4.91 3.85
N SER A 182 20.55 -4.25 4.38
CA SER A 182 20.40 -2.78 4.29
C SER A 182 20.95 -2.05 5.51
N GLY A 183 20.96 -2.70 6.68
CA GLY A 183 21.28 -2.08 7.96
C GLY A 183 20.20 -1.12 8.47
N MET A 184 18.98 -1.23 7.96
CA MET A 184 17.84 -0.38 8.31
C MET A 184 16.89 -1.15 9.22
N ASP A 185 17.05 -1.02 10.54
CA ASP A 185 16.00 -1.39 11.50
C ASP A 185 15.19 -0.14 11.82
N GLU A 186 13.89 -0.14 11.58
CA GLU A 186 13.03 1.02 11.79
C GLU A 186 11.75 0.64 12.52
N ASP A 187 11.32 1.47 13.48
CA ASP A 187 9.98 1.41 14.03
C ASP A 187 9.32 2.79 14.03
N ALA A 188 8.03 2.83 13.80
CA ALA A 188 7.29 4.08 13.74
C ALA A 188 5.88 3.96 14.32
N LEU A 189 5.39 5.07 14.88
CA LEU A 189 4.00 5.27 15.21
C LEU A 189 3.44 6.41 14.33
N VAL A 190 2.55 6.07 13.41
CA VAL A 190 2.02 6.97 12.41
C VAL A 190 0.56 7.28 12.68
N PHE A 191 0.18 8.56 12.62
CA PHE A 191 -1.20 9.02 12.55
C PHE A 191 -1.52 9.46 11.13
N SER A 192 -2.69 9.03 10.63
CA SER A 192 -3.16 9.43 9.30
C SER A 192 -4.62 9.88 9.31
N VAL A 193 -4.94 10.75 8.35
CA VAL A 193 -6.29 11.24 8.07
C VAL A 193 -6.51 11.19 6.57
N SER A 194 -7.62 10.60 6.12
CA SER A 194 -7.93 10.48 4.70
C SER A 194 -9.38 10.80 4.35
N ALA A 195 -9.58 11.16 3.10
CA ALA A 195 -10.89 11.36 2.48
C ALA A 195 -10.92 10.74 1.09
N SER A 196 -12.11 10.22 0.69
CA SER A 196 -12.37 9.71 -0.66
C SER A 196 -13.60 10.41 -1.25
N PHE A 197 -13.57 10.63 -2.58
CA PHE A 197 -14.57 11.37 -3.33
C PHE A 197 -15.08 10.58 -4.53
#